data_869ca0b5538c9b084c8311ac47858b41
#
_entry.id   869ca0b5538c9b084c8311ac47858b41
#
_cell.length_a   1.000
_cell.length_b   1.000
_cell.length_c   1.000
_cell.angle_alpha   90.00
_cell.angle_beta   90.00
_cell.angle_gamma   90.00
#
_symmetry.space_group_name_H-M   'P 1'
#
loop_
_entity.id
_entity.type
_entity.pdbx_description
1 polymer ?
#
loop_
_entity_poly.entity_id
_entity_poly.type
_entity_poly.pdbx_seq_one_letter_code
_entity_poly.pdbx_strand_id
1 'polypeptide(L)'
;RQRQMCIRDRRNTSARATSVLVILGLIGGSFFYGEVVITPAISVMSAIEGLEIIAPDLDTWVVPISIIVLTLLFAIQKHGTSMVGKLFAPIMLIWFLLLAVLGARSIFANPEVLQALNPYWAVHFFLEYKTVSFVALGAVVLSITGVEALYADMGHFGKLPIRLAWFSVVLPSLVLNYFGQGALLLKHPEAIKNPFF
;
A
#
# COMPACT_ATOMS: atom_id res chain seq x y z
N ARG A 1 -4.29 14.95 29.08
CA ARG A 1 -4.75 16.08 28.24
C ARG A 1 -5.69 15.63 27.11
N GLN A 2 -5.44 14.53 26.40
CA GLN A 2 -6.34 14.02 25.33
C GLN A 2 -7.74 13.64 25.84
N ARG A 3 -7.88 12.98 26.99
CA ARG A 3 -9.19 12.65 27.58
C ARG A 3 -10.03 13.89 27.89
N GLN A 4 -9.41 14.98 28.33
CA GLN A 4 -10.10 16.23 28.63
C GLN A 4 -10.58 16.96 27.36
N MET A 5 -9.85 16.81 26.25
CA MET A 5 -10.22 17.41 24.96
C MET A 5 -11.48 16.72 24.38
N CYS A 6 -11.53 15.39 24.40
CA CYS A 6 -12.71 14.63 23.94
C CYS A 6 -13.97 14.91 24.78
N ILE A 7 -13.82 15.15 26.10
CA ILE A 7 -14.96 15.47 26.98
C ILE A 7 -15.46 16.90 26.74
N ARG A 8 -14.58 17.83 26.38
CA ARG A 8 -14.94 19.23 26.12
C ARG A 8 -15.72 19.37 24.79
N ASP A 9 -15.34 18.65 23.75
CA ASP A 9 -16.05 18.66 22.46
C ASP A 9 -17.45 18.03 22.56
N ARG A 10 -17.62 17.04 23.44
CA ARG A 10 -18.91 16.37 23.65
C ARG A 10 -19.97 17.29 24.26
N ARG A 11 -19.56 18.38 24.94
CA ARG A 11 -20.50 19.32 25.58
C ARG A 11 -21.18 20.28 24.62
N ASN A 12 -20.65 20.49 23.41
CA ASN A 12 -21.14 21.47 22.46
C ASN A 12 -21.87 20.89 21.25
N THR A 13 -21.98 19.56 21.13
CA THR A 13 -22.69 18.92 20.03
C THR A 13 -24.12 18.58 20.42
N SER A 14 -25.08 18.84 19.53
CA SER A 14 -26.48 18.44 19.73
C SER A 14 -26.57 16.90 19.82
N ALA A 15 -27.54 16.37 20.57
CA ALA A 15 -27.72 14.93 20.76
C ALA A 15 -27.80 14.15 19.43
N ARG A 16 -28.41 14.73 18.40
CA ARG A 16 -28.49 14.15 17.05
C ARG A 16 -27.12 14.08 16.36
N ALA A 17 -26.33 15.16 16.42
CA ALA A 17 -24.98 15.18 15.86
C ALA A 17 -24.05 14.18 16.56
N THR A 18 -24.19 14.02 17.88
CA THR A 18 -23.44 13.02 18.66
C THR A 18 -23.80 11.59 18.22
N SER A 19 -25.08 11.28 18.01
CA SER A 19 -25.52 9.96 17.55
C SER A 19 -24.99 9.64 16.14
N VAL A 20 -25.03 10.59 15.23
CA VAL A 20 -24.49 10.41 13.86
C VAL A 20 -22.97 10.18 13.92
N LEU A 21 -22.24 10.96 14.70
CA LEU A 21 -20.78 10.79 14.85
C LEU A 21 -20.42 9.43 15.46
N VAL A 22 -21.21 8.94 16.43
CA VAL A 22 -21.00 7.61 17.03
C VAL A 22 -21.25 6.50 16.00
N ILE A 23 -22.33 6.60 15.22
CA ILE A 23 -22.63 5.62 14.17
C ILE A 23 -21.51 5.62 13.10
N LEU A 24 -21.09 6.80 12.63
CA LEU A 24 -19.98 6.91 11.68
C LEU A 24 -18.67 6.36 12.27
N GLY A 25 -18.40 6.60 13.53
CA GLY A 25 -17.25 6.05 14.23
C GLY A 25 -17.28 4.52 14.35
N LEU A 26 -18.46 3.95 14.61
CA LEU A 26 -18.65 2.49 14.66
C LEU A 26 -18.48 1.87 13.27
N ILE A 27 -19.05 2.47 12.23
CA ILE A 27 -18.90 2.01 10.85
C ILE A 27 -17.41 2.09 10.44
N GLY A 28 -16.77 3.22 10.66
CA GLY A 28 -15.33 3.39 10.37
C GLY A 28 -14.45 2.41 11.13
N GLY A 29 -14.74 2.17 12.42
CA GLY A 29 -14.05 1.16 13.22
C GLY A 29 -14.24 -0.25 12.68
N SER A 30 -15.42 -0.60 12.19
CA SER A 30 -15.71 -1.92 11.60
C SER A 30 -14.91 -2.13 10.32
N PHE A 31 -14.82 -1.12 9.45
CA PHE A 31 -13.98 -1.18 8.24
C PHE A 31 -12.50 -1.31 8.59
N PHE A 32 -12.02 -0.56 9.58
CA PHE A 32 -10.64 -0.66 10.04
C PHE A 32 -10.29 -2.06 10.56
N TYR A 33 -11.20 -2.70 11.33
CA TYR A 33 -11.00 -4.08 11.76
C TYR A 33 -10.97 -5.06 10.61
N GLY A 34 -11.81 -4.86 9.58
CA GLY A 34 -11.79 -5.69 8.37
C GLY A 34 -10.44 -5.58 7.65
N GLU A 35 -9.92 -4.37 7.52
CA GLU A 35 -8.64 -4.12 6.84
C GLU A 35 -7.44 -4.76 7.57
N VAL A 36 -7.40 -4.70 8.89
CA VAL A 36 -6.34 -5.32 9.70
C VAL A 36 -6.20 -6.82 9.45
N VAL A 37 -7.29 -7.50 9.08
CA VAL A 37 -7.26 -8.93 8.75
C VAL A 37 -6.94 -9.17 7.27
N ILE A 38 -7.56 -8.40 6.38
CA ILE A 38 -7.47 -8.61 4.92
C ILE A 38 -6.09 -8.24 4.40
N THR A 39 -5.54 -7.11 4.81
CA THR A 39 -4.28 -6.58 4.26
C THR A 39 -3.07 -7.50 4.48
N PRO A 40 -2.82 -8.05 5.68
CA PRO A 40 -1.74 -9.03 5.87
C PRO A 40 -1.96 -10.31 5.06
N ALA A 41 -3.20 -10.78 4.98
CA ALA A 41 -3.53 -12.00 4.24
C ALA A 41 -3.23 -11.84 2.74
N ILE A 42 -3.72 -10.77 2.12
CA ILE A 42 -3.48 -10.49 0.70
C ILE A 42 -1.99 -10.27 0.43
N SER A 43 -1.28 -9.53 1.29
CA SER A 43 0.14 -9.24 1.12
C SER A 43 1.00 -10.50 1.16
N VAL A 44 0.72 -11.42 2.08
CA VAL A 44 1.45 -12.70 2.17
C VAL A 44 1.09 -13.61 1.00
N MET A 45 -0.19 -13.71 0.62
CA MET A 45 -0.60 -14.49 -0.55
C MET A 45 0.08 -14.00 -1.82
N SER A 46 0.06 -12.70 -2.07
CA SER A 46 0.69 -12.11 -3.26
C SER A 46 2.20 -12.36 -3.30
N ALA A 47 2.88 -12.31 -2.15
CA ALA A 47 4.30 -12.65 -2.08
C ALA A 47 4.58 -14.12 -2.42
N ILE A 48 3.69 -15.03 -2.03
CA ILE A 48 3.83 -16.47 -2.31
C ILE A 48 3.44 -16.80 -3.75
N GLU A 49 2.43 -16.13 -4.32
CA GLU A 49 2.09 -16.22 -5.75
C GLU A 49 3.29 -15.87 -6.65
N GLY A 50 4.17 -14.96 -6.22
CA GLY A 50 5.42 -14.69 -6.94
C GLY A 50 6.33 -15.90 -7.08
N LEU A 51 6.26 -16.89 -6.18
CA LEU A 51 7.01 -18.15 -6.29
C LEU A 51 6.44 -19.10 -7.35
N GLU A 52 5.16 -18.98 -7.68
CA GLU A 52 4.51 -19.78 -8.73
C GLU A 52 5.18 -19.58 -10.09
N ILE A 53 5.69 -18.37 -10.35
CA ILE A 53 6.40 -18.08 -11.60
C ILE A 53 7.67 -18.90 -11.74
N ILE A 54 8.34 -19.22 -10.64
CA ILE A 54 9.56 -20.02 -10.60
C ILE A 54 9.22 -21.53 -10.56
N ALA A 55 8.13 -21.88 -9.87
CA ALA A 55 7.71 -23.26 -9.67
C ALA A 55 6.17 -23.37 -9.78
N PRO A 56 5.64 -23.61 -10.99
CA PRO A 56 4.19 -23.68 -11.26
C PRO A 56 3.45 -24.74 -10.42
N ASP A 57 4.14 -25.78 -9.98
CA ASP A 57 3.56 -26.84 -9.13
C ASP A 57 3.18 -26.35 -7.72
N LEU A 58 3.59 -25.13 -7.34
CA LEU A 58 3.30 -24.56 -6.02
C LEU A 58 1.91 -23.90 -5.92
N ASP A 59 1.17 -23.79 -7.01
CA ASP A 59 -0.16 -23.16 -7.01
C ASP A 59 -1.09 -23.74 -5.93
N THR A 60 -1.17 -25.05 -5.81
CA THR A 60 -1.97 -25.72 -4.77
C THR A 60 -1.48 -25.48 -3.34
N TRP A 61 -0.23 -25.07 -3.17
CA TRP A 61 0.42 -24.83 -1.87
C TRP A 61 0.41 -23.36 -1.44
N VAL A 62 -0.01 -22.43 -2.28
CA VAL A 62 -0.03 -20.99 -1.98
C VAL A 62 -0.81 -20.71 -0.69
N VAL A 63 -2.03 -21.24 -0.58
CA VAL A 63 -2.87 -21.03 0.62
C VAL A 63 -2.29 -21.69 1.87
N PRO A 64 -1.90 -22.99 1.87
CA PRO A 64 -1.27 -23.61 3.03
C PRO A 64 -0.01 -22.91 3.52
N ILE A 65 0.87 -22.52 2.59
CA ILE A 65 2.11 -21.79 2.92
C ILE A 65 1.77 -20.41 3.50
N SER A 66 0.80 -19.69 2.94
CA SER A 66 0.35 -18.41 3.45
C SER A 66 -0.14 -18.50 4.90
N ILE A 67 -0.91 -19.52 5.23
CA ILE A 67 -1.42 -19.77 6.59
C ILE A 67 -0.24 -20.02 7.56
N ILE A 68 0.73 -20.82 7.14
CA ILE A 68 1.91 -21.11 7.97
C ILE A 68 2.72 -19.84 8.22
N VAL A 69 3.00 -19.05 7.17
CA VAL A 69 3.76 -17.81 7.27
C VAL A 69 3.05 -16.80 8.16
N LEU A 70 1.74 -16.60 7.98
CA LEU A 70 0.94 -15.71 8.84
C LEU A 70 0.93 -16.17 10.30
N THR A 71 0.76 -17.48 10.53
CA THR A 71 0.77 -18.04 11.89
C THR A 71 2.11 -17.80 12.57
N LEU A 72 3.22 -18.04 11.87
CA LEU A 72 4.56 -17.79 12.38
C LEU A 72 4.79 -16.30 12.63
N LEU A 73 4.37 -15.43 11.73
CA LEU A 73 4.48 -13.98 11.88
C LEU A 73 3.78 -13.49 13.15
N PHE A 74 2.52 -13.90 13.35
CA PHE A 74 1.76 -13.52 14.54
C PHE A 74 2.32 -14.18 15.82
N ALA A 75 2.85 -15.39 15.74
CA ALA A 75 3.51 -16.03 16.88
C ALA A 75 4.79 -15.30 17.33
N ILE A 76 5.56 -14.77 16.38
CA ILE A 76 6.78 -14.00 16.67
C ILE A 76 6.41 -12.61 17.24
N GLN A 77 5.34 -12.00 16.74
CA GLN A 77 4.92 -10.66 17.13
C GLN A 77 4.64 -10.51 18.62
N LYS A 78 4.19 -11.57 19.30
CA LYS A 78 3.94 -11.56 20.75
C LYS A 78 5.20 -11.35 21.61
N HIS A 79 6.40 -11.59 21.06
CA HIS A 79 7.68 -11.42 21.77
C HIS A 79 8.25 -9.99 21.68
N GLY A 80 7.50 -9.07 21.08
CA GLY A 80 7.86 -7.67 20.95
C GLY A 80 8.31 -7.27 19.54
N THR A 81 7.86 -6.10 19.14
CA THR A 81 8.07 -5.56 17.76
C THR A 81 9.44 -4.92 17.56
N SER A 82 10.16 -4.61 18.66
CA SER A 82 11.44 -3.89 18.60
C SER A 82 12.55 -4.67 17.88
N MET A 83 12.66 -5.97 18.14
CA MET A 83 13.67 -6.83 17.50
C MET A 83 13.35 -7.03 16.02
N VAL A 84 12.08 -7.26 15.72
CA VAL A 84 11.56 -7.42 14.36
C VAL A 84 11.84 -6.15 13.55
N GLY A 85 11.54 -4.96 14.09
CA GLY A 85 11.77 -3.69 13.41
C GLY A 85 13.24 -3.43 13.06
N LYS A 86 14.19 -3.82 13.91
CA LYS A 86 15.62 -3.67 13.63
C LYS A 86 16.10 -4.53 12.46
N LEU A 87 15.54 -5.71 12.29
CA LEU A 87 15.86 -6.60 11.18
C LEU A 87 15.17 -6.15 9.87
N PHE A 88 13.92 -5.72 9.96
CA PHE A 88 13.15 -5.32 8.78
C PHE A 88 13.65 -4.00 8.16
N ALA A 89 14.13 -3.05 8.94
CA ALA A 89 14.54 -1.75 8.42
C ALA A 89 15.62 -1.84 7.31
N PRO A 90 16.75 -2.56 7.48
CA PRO A 90 17.73 -2.70 6.41
C PRO A 90 17.20 -3.50 5.23
N ILE A 91 16.38 -4.54 5.46
CA ILE A 91 15.76 -5.34 4.39
C ILE A 91 14.86 -4.45 3.54
N MET A 92 14.01 -3.63 4.16
CA MET A 92 13.11 -2.72 3.45
C MET A 92 13.88 -1.64 2.69
N LEU A 93 15.00 -1.14 3.24
CA LEU A 93 15.84 -0.18 2.52
C LEU A 93 16.41 -0.79 1.24
N ILE A 94 16.96 -2.00 1.33
CA ILE A 94 17.47 -2.74 0.16
C ILE A 94 16.34 -2.97 -0.85
N TRP A 95 15.16 -3.36 -0.38
CA TRP A 95 13.98 -3.57 -1.23
C TRP A 95 13.59 -2.30 -2.00
N PHE A 96 13.45 -1.16 -1.34
CA PHE A 96 13.12 0.10 -2.01
C PHE A 96 14.21 0.54 -3.00
N LEU A 97 15.48 0.33 -2.69
CA LEU A 97 16.58 0.61 -3.62
C LEU A 97 16.51 -0.31 -4.84
N LEU A 98 16.21 -1.59 -4.65
CA LEU A 98 16.01 -2.55 -5.74
C LEU A 98 14.87 -2.10 -6.66
N LEU A 99 13.70 -1.76 -6.09
CA LEU A 99 12.57 -1.23 -6.85
C LEU A 99 12.93 0.02 -7.65
N ALA A 100 13.67 0.94 -7.05
CA ALA A 100 14.12 2.16 -7.71
C ALA A 100 15.06 1.86 -8.90
N VAL A 101 16.01 0.96 -8.72
CA VAL A 101 16.98 0.57 -9.77
C VAL A 101 16.27 -0.14 -10.92
N LEU A 102 15.40 -1.11 -10.63
CA LEU A 102 14.66 -1.85 -11.66
C LEU A 102 13.69 -0.93 -12.40
N GLY A 103 12.97 -0.07 -11.66
CA GLY A 103 12.08 0.91 -12.26
C GLY A 103 12.82 1.90 -13.15
N ALA A 104 13.92 2.47 -12.68
CA ALA A 104 14.75 3.36 -13.48
C ALA A 104 15.27 2.68 -14.75
N ARG A 105 15.77 1.44 -14.65
CA ARG A 105 16.22 0.66 -15.81
C ARG A 105 15.13 0.52 -16.87
N SER A 106 13.90 0.20 -16.46
CA SER A 106 12.75 0.08 -17.39
C SER A 106 12.38 1.41 -18.03
N ILE A 107 12.43 2.52 -17.29
CA ILE A 107 12.18 3.87 -17.80
C ILE A 107 13.24 4.25 -18.85
N PHE A 108 14.53 3.99 -18.58
CA PHE A 108 15.60 4.25 -19.55
C PHE A 108 15.46 3.42 -20.82
N ALA A 109 14.93 2.19 -20.72
CA ALA A 109 14.67 1.35 -21.86
C ALA A 109 13.49 1.83 -22.71
N ASN A 110 12.50 2.51 -22.10
CA ASN A 110 11.32 3.03 -22.77
C ASN A 110 10.87 4.37 -22.16
N PRO A 111 11.53 5.49 -22.56
CA PRO A 111 11.29 6.80 -21.98
C PRO A 111 9.92 7.41 -22.34
N GLU A 112 9.18 6.80 -23.27
CA GLU A 112 7.84 7.26 -23.65
C GLU A 112 6.86 7.28 -22.48
N VAL A 113 7.08 6.42 -21.47
CA VAL A 113 6.27 6.39 -20.25
C VAL A 113 6.26 7.73 -19.51
N LEU A 114 7.29 8.57 -19.68
CA LEU A 114 7.35 9.90 -19.07
C LEU A 114 6.28 10.86 -19.58
N GLN A 115 5.67 10.57 -20.73
CA GLN A 115 4.51 11.32 -21.23
C GLN A 115 3.33 11.25 -20.24
N ALA A 116 3.24 10.20 -19.42
CA ALA A 116 2.23 10.08 -18.39
C ALA A 116 2.33 11.16 -17.29
N LEU A 117 3.43 11.90 -17.19
CA LEU A 117 3.55 13.09 -16.35
C LEU A 117 2.69 14.26 -16.83
N ASN A 118 2.27 14.25 -18.10
CA ASN A 118 1.39 15.27 -18.65
C ASN A 118 -0.05 14.98 -18.21
N PRO A 119 -0.68 15.87 -17.41
CA PRO A 119 -2.04 15.67 -16.92
C PRO A 119 -3.09 15.62 -18.05
N TYR A 120 -2.74 16.08 -19.23
CA TYR A 120 -3.61 15.99 -20.41
C TYR A 120 -4.10 14.56 -20.68
N TRP A 121 -3.21 13.56 -20.55
CA TRP A 121 -3.57 12.17 -20.80
C TRP A 121 -4.56 11.64 -19.77
N ALA A 122 -4.43 12.02 -18.51
CA ALA A 122 -5.38 11.65 -17.47
C ALA A 122 -6.77 12.28 -17.75
N VAL A 123 -6.82 13.57 -18.08
CA VAL A 123 -8.08 14.26 -18.39
C VAL A 123 -8.73 13.66 -19.63
N HIS A 124 -7.96 13.43 -20.68
CA HIS A 124 -8.44 12.81 -21.94
C HIS A 124 -9.03 11.43 -21.66
N PHE A 125 -8.34 10.59 -20.91
CA PHE A 125 -8.82 9.27 -20.51
C PHE A 125 -10.16 9.32 -19.75
N PHE A 126 -10.32 10.26 -18.83
CA PHE A 126 -11.57 10.45 -18.09
C PHE A 126 -12.73 10.94 -18.96
N LEU A 127 -12.47 11.75 -19.94
CA LEU A 127 -13.51 12.27 -20.84
C LEU A 127 -13.97 11.21 -21.84
N GLU A 128 -13.05 10.40 -22.34
CA GLU A 128 -13.30 9.41 -23.39
C GLU A 128 -13.88 8.10 -22.83
N TYR A 129 -13.31 7.61 -21.71
CA TYR A 129 -13.65 6.29 -21.15
C TYR A 129 -14.31 6.39 -19.76
N LYS A 130 -15.40 7.11 -19.63
CA LYS A 130 -16.05 7.47 -18.35
C LYS A 130 -16.19 6.32 -17.34
N THR A 131 -16.73 5.17 -17.77
CA THR A 131 -16.96 4.02 -16.87
C THR A 131 -15.65 3.33 -16.50
N VAL A 132 -14.78 3.11 -17.49
CA VAL A 132 -13.47 2.45 -17.27
C VAL A 132 -12.58 3.33 -16.40
N SER A 133 -12.59 4.64 -16.62
CA SER A 133 -11.82 5.60 -15.82
C SER A 133 -12.26 5.62 -14.36
N PHE A 134 -13.58 5.49 -14.10
CA PHE A 134 -14.08 5.43 -12.74
C PHE A 134 -13.61 4.15 -12.02
N VAL A 135 -13.62 3.00 -12.70
CA VAL A 135 -13.09 1.75 -12.16
C VAL A 135 -11.58 1.85 -11.93
N ALA A 136 -10.85 2.42 -12.92
CA ALA A 136 -9.41 2.65 -12.81
C ALA A 136 -9.06 3.56 -11.62
N LEU A 137 -9.88 4.57 -11.33
CA LEU A 137 -9.70 5.43 -10.16
C LEU A 137 -9.78 4.62 -8.85
N GLY A 138 -10.67 3.63 -8.78
CA GLY A 138 -10.74 2.70 -7.66
C GLY A 138 -9.42 1.93 -7.45
N ALA A 139 -8.83 1.42 -8.53
CA ALA A 139 -7.52 0.75 -8.49
C ALA A 139 -6.39 1.71 -8.05
N VAL A 140 -6.42 2.97 -8.51
CA VAL A 140 -5.47 4.00 -8.07
C VAL A 140 -5.60 4.26 -6.56
N VAL A 141 -6.83 4.35 -6.04
CA VAL A 141 -7.06 4.51 -4.59
C VAL A 141 -6.51 3.32 -3.82
N LEU A 142 -6.71 2.09 -4.31
CA LEU A 142 -6.14 0.89 -3.69
C LEU A 142 -4.62 0.90 -3.67
N SER A 143 -3.96 1.45 -4.68
CA SER A 143 -2.49 1.52 -4.74
C SER A 143 -1.87 2.45 -3.69
N ILE A 144 -2.65 3.37 -3.13
CA ILE A 144 -2.21 4.31 -2.07
C ILE A 144 -2.82 3.99 -0.69
N THR A 145 -3.43 2.82 -0.50
CA THR A 145 -3.90 2.37 0.81
C THR A 145 -2.72 2.10 1.76
N GLY A 146 -2.98 2.06 3.07
CA GLY A 146 -1.94 1.92 4.10
C GLY A 146 -1.50 3.26 4.71
N VAL A 147 -2.08 4.38 4.28
CA VAL A 147 -1.77 5.72 4.84
C VAL A 147 -2.18 5.82 6.31
N GLU A 148 -3.19 5.07 6.74
CA GLU A 148 -3.62 4.99 8.13
C GLU A 148 -2.52 4.42 9.05
N ALA A 149 -1.76 3.42 8.60
CA ALA A 149 -0.60 2.90 9.33
C ALA A 149 0.48 3.99 9.49
N LEU A 150 0.71 4.77 8.43
CA LEU A 150 1.64 5.89 8.47
C LEU A 150 1.21 6.96 9.50
N TYR A 151 -0.08 7.24 9.63
CA TYR A 151 -0.60 8.16 10.65
C TYR A 151 -0.41 7.62 12.06
N ALA A 152 -0.62 6.32 12.28
CA ALA A 152 -0.38 5.67 13.57
C ALA A 152 1.10 5.79 13.97
N ASP A 153 2.00 5.52 13.04
CA ASP A 153 3.45 5.62 13.24
C ASP A 153 3.91 7.05 13.52
N MET A 154 3.31 8.05 12.86
CA MET A 154 3.60 9.46 13.17
C MET A 154 3.25 9.83 14.61
N GLY A 155 2.25 9.17 15.21
CA GLY A 155 1.89 9.32 16.62
C GLY A 155 2.96 8.78 17.58
N HIS A 156 3.67 7.72 17.20
CA HIS A 156 4.69 7.05 18.02
C HIS A 156 6.10 7.60 17.82
N PHE A 157 6.52 7.79 16.57
CA PHE A 157 7.90 8.16 16.22
C PHE A 157 8.11 9.65 15.94
N GLY A 158 7.01 10.41 15.85
CA GLY A 158 7.03 11.82 15.46
C GLY A 158 7.02 12.02 13.94
N LYS A 159 6.72 13.25 13.53
CA LYS A 159 6.49 13.58 12.10
C LYS A 159 7.78 13.64 11.28
N LEU A 160 8.88 14.10 11.88
CA LEU A 160 10.11 14.39 11.13
C LEU A 160 10.80 13.14 10.56
N PRO A 161 11.06 12.07 11.35
CA PRO A 161 11.70 10.86 10.83
C PRO A 161 10.88 10.21 9.71
N ILE A 162 9.56 10.15 9.88
CA ILE A 162 8.67 9.53 8.91
C ILE A 162 8.63 10.33 7.61
N ARG A 163 8.50 11.65 7.70
CA ARG A 163 8.55 12.51 6.50
C ARG A 163 9.88 12.40 5.76
N LEU A 164 10.98 12.35 6.50
CA LEU A 164 12.30 12.19 5.90
C LEU A 164 12.39 10.86 5.14
N ALA A 165 12.08 9.74 5.78
CA ALA A 165 12.11 8.42 5.15
C ALA A 165 11.17 8.35 3.93
N TRP A 166 9.96 8.89 4.06
CA TRP A 166 8.97 8.89 2.99
C TRP A 166 9.44 9.66 1.76
N PHE A 167 9.84 10.91 1.92
CA PHE A 167 10.20 11.76 0.78
C PHE A 167 11.58 11.47 0.20
N SER A 168 12.52 10.94 1.00
CA SER A 168 13.87 10.66 0.51
C SER A 168 14.04 9.27 -0.10
N VAL A 169 13.29 8.27 0.37
CA VAL A 169 13.47 6.88 -0.05
C VAL A 169 12.19 6.29 -0.62
N VAL A 170 11.12 6.25 0.16
CA VAL A 170 9.93 5.45 -0.18
C VAL A 170 9.23 6.01 -1.41
N LEU A 171 8.86 7.29 -1.39
CA LEU A 171 8.13 7.91 -2.49
C LEU A 171 8.91 7.89 -3.82
N PRO A 172 10.20 8.29 -3.87
CA PRO A 172 10.97 8.20 -5.11
C PRO A 172 11.06 6.77 -5.65
N SER A 173 11.29 5.79 -4.78
CA SER A 173 11.37 4.38 -5.18
C SER A 173 10.07 3.86 -5.73
N LEU A 174 8.94 4.19 -5.11
CA LEU A 174 7.61 3.80 -5.59
C LEU A 174 7.26 4.46 -6.93
N VAL A 175 7.54 5.75 -7.07
CA VAL A 175 7.31 6.46 -8.34
C VAL A 175 8.12 5.83 -9.45
N LEU A 176 9.42 5.58 -9.25
CA LEU A 176 10.25 4.90 -10.23
C LEU A 176 9.73 3.50 -10.56
N ASN A 177 9.30 2.75 -9.55
CA ASN A 177 8.74 1.42 -9.77
C ASN A 177 7.47 1.44 -10.61
N TYR A 178 6.51 2.31 -10.30
CA TYR A 178 5.24 2.40 -11.05
C TYR A 178 5.46 2.88 -12.49
N PHE A 179 6.30 3.89 -12.70
CA PHE A 179 6.68 4.29 -14.05
C PHE A 179 7.45 3.19 -14.79
N GLY A 180 8.30 2.43 -14.09
CA GLY A 180 9.01 1.29 -14.63
C GLY A 180 8.09 0.17 -15.10
N GLN A 181 7.07 -0.16 -14.30
CA GLN A 181 6.04 -1.14 -14.69
C GLN A 181 5.22 -0.63 -15.88
N GLY A 182 4.85 0.65 -15.91
CA GLY A 182 4.21 1.27 -17.07
C GLY A 182 5.06 1.18 -18.34
N ALA A 183 6.37 1.45 -18.23
CA ALA A 183 7.31 1.33 -19.33
C ALA A 183 7.43 -0.11 -19.85
N LEU A 184 7.39 -1.10 -18.94
CA LEU A 184 7.39 -2.52 -19.29
C LEU A 184 6.13 -2.89 -20.07
N LEU A 185 4.96 -2.48 -19.58
CA LEU A 185 3.67 -2.78 -20.23
C LEU A 185 3.53 -2.14 -21.62
N LEU A 186 4.10 -0.96 -21.83
CA LEU A 186 4.12 -0.32 -23.15
C LEU A 186 4.91 -1.15 -24.17
N LYS A 187 5.95 -1.84 -23.72
CA LYS A 187 6.81 -2.66 -24.59
C LYS A 187 6.32 -4.11 -24.71
N HIS A 188 5.80 -4.65 -23.62
CA HIS A 188 5.36 -6.04 -23.48
C HIS A 188 3.93 -6.11 -22.93
N PRO A 189 2.89 -5.91 -23.77
CA PRO A 189 1.49 -5.97 -23.34
C PRO A 189 1.08 -7.31 -22.74
N GLU A 190 1.78 -8.40 -23.07
CA GLU A 190 1.58 -9.72 -22.49
C GLU A 190 1.85 -9.79 -20.98
N ALA A 191 2.69 -8.89 -20.45
CA ALA A 191 3.00 -8.80 -19.02
C ALA A 191 1.86 -8.19 -18.19
N ILE A 192 0.69 -7.89 -18.78
CA ILE A 192 -0.45 -7.27 -18.08
C ILE A 192 -0.99 -8.12 -16.93
N LYS A 193 -0.82 -9.44 -17.00
CA LYS A 193 -1.27 -10.35 -15.93
C LYS A 193 -0.50 -10.13 -14.64
N ASN A 194 0.81 -9.92 -14.74
CA ASN A 194 1.67 -9.67 -13.59
C ASN A 194 2.91 -8.86 -13.99
N PRO A 195 2.82 -7.52 -14.04
CA PRO A 195 3.92 -6.67 -14.48
C PRO A 195 5.03 -6.54 -13.44
N PHE A 196 4.85 -7.10 -12.26
CA PHE A 196 5.81 -7.01 -11.16
C PHE A 196 6.82 -8.17 -11.15
N PHE A 197 6.44 -9.35 -11.67
CA PHE A 197 7.27 -10.55 -11.72
C PHE A 197 7.72 -10.89 -13.13
#